data_397ae77c670aeec72d28b51a7a14382a
#
_entry.id   397ae77c670aeec72d28b51a7a14382a
#
_cell.length_a   1.000
_cell.length_b   1.000
_cell.length_c   1.000
_cell.angle_alpha   90.00
_cell.angle_beta   90.00
_cell.angle_gamma   90.00
#
_symmetry.space_group_name_H-M   'P 1'
#
loop_
_entity.id
_entity.type
_entity.pdbx_description
1 polymer ?
#
loop_
_entity_poly.entity_id
_entity_poly.type
_entity_poly.pdbx_seq_one_letter_code
_entity_poly.pdbx_strand_id
1 'polypeptide(L)'
;MNKINIFLFSLIFGCFSMFAQNKPNIVLILSDDQSYTDYSFMGHPAIKTPHLDKLASESALFRRGYVPTALCRPALMTLATGLYSHQNLITGNDPANTPANKAHTEKSGKSAKEMLISNIDRVGSLAKWLGNGGYVSHQSGKWWEGSFQRGGFTEGMTRGYPEKGGRHGDDGLKIGREGMTPVFNFIDKSVADQKPFFLWYAPFLPHTPHNPPERLLKKYTADGRPLAVAKYYAMCEWLDETIGELMKHINDKGIRENTLVIYVTDNGWIQADKGGYKIRSKRSPYEGGTRNPIIFSWPGTVKVADRPELCTSLDIVPTILAAAGVKGPHDFPGLDLMPKLKSGETIERDTIYGESFAHDIADIQNPNASLLYRWVIKGNHKLLLTYDGEPGAMKYTAQSGDAQLYDLKADPQENNNLASENPEMVQQLTKLLNQWYVPEGRTAGKISQKESSKKERKKNK
;
A
#
# COMPACT_ATOMS: atom_id res chain seq x y z
N MET A 1 23.79 29.88 79.45
CA MET A 1 22.97 28.77 78.99
C MET A 1 22.41 29.14 77.63
N ASN A 2 23.15 28.76 76.55
CA ASN A 2 22.77 29.07 75.18
C ASN A 2 22.13 27.82 74.60
N LYS A 3 20.84 27.91 74.15
CA LYS A 3 20.12 26.87 73.46
C LYS A 3 20.41 26.98 71.96
N ILE A 4 21.09 25.98 71.43
CA ILE A 4 21.33 25.83 69.98
C ILE A 4 20.11 25.15 69.38
N ASN A 5 19.37 25.86 68.52
CA ASN A 5 18.29 25.27 67.70
C ASN A 5 18.93 24.70 66.44
N ILE A 6 18.86 23.38 66.28
CA ILE A 6 19.23 22.65 65.05
C ILE A 6 18.02 22.58 64.17
N PHE A 7 18.02 23.34 63.05
CA PHE A 7 17.04 23.21 61.97
C PHE A 7 17.45 22.05 61.07
N LEU A 8 16.66 20.96 61.14
CA LEU A 8 16.78 19.85 60.18
C LEU A 8 16.11 20.27 58.86
N PHE A 9 16.93 20.52 57.82
CA PHE A 9 16.47 20.71 56.47
C PHE A 9 16.29 19.33 55.83
N SER A 10 15.05 18.83 55.71
CA SER A 10 14.71 17.62 54.95
C SER A 10 14.75 17.98 53.46
N LEU A 11 15.82 17.56 52.76
CA LEU A 11 15.89 17.56 51.29
C LEU A 11 14.96 16.48 50.78
N ILE A 12 13.77 16.85 50.31
CA ILE A 12 12.93 15.99 49.49
C ILE A 12 13.54 15.92 48.07
N PHE A 13 14.32 14.90 47.82
CA PHE A 13 14.72 14.53 46.47
C PHE A 13 13.48 13.99 45.73
N GLY A 14 12.76 14.89 45.04
CA GLY A 14 11.74 14.51 44.08
C GLY A 14 12.42 13.79 42.91
N CYS A 15 12.35 12.48 42.89
CA CYS A 15 12.61 11.69 41.68
C CYS A 15 11.59 12.12 40.61
N PHE A 16 11.92 13.14 39.82
CA PHE A 16 11.34 13.31 38.51
C PHE A 16 11.84 12.13 37.66
N SER A 17 11.14 11.00 37.71
CA SER A 17 11.22 10.01 36.66
C SER A 17 10.79 10.73 35.38
N MET A 18 11.73 11.25 34.61
CA MET A 18 11.50 11.54 33.20
C MET A 18 11.03 10.19 32.61
N PHE A 19 9.73 10.04 32.43
CA PHE A 19 9.19 9.01 31.57
C PHE A 19 9.76 9.31 30.18
N ALA A 20 10.88 8.69 29.85
CA ALA A 20 11.29 8.56 28.47
C ALA A 20 10.09 7.92 27.78
N GLN A 21 9.42 8.68 26.95
CA GLN A 21 8.24 8.20 26.23
C GLN A 21 8.71 6.97 25.46
N ASN A 22 8.32 5.78 25.91
CA ASN A 22 8.70 4.53 25.26
C ASN A 22 8.24 4.61 23.81
N LYS A 23 9.19 4.57 22.87
CA LYS A 23 8.87 4.56 21.44
C LYS A 23 7.96 3.36 21.14
N PRO A 24 6.88 3.55 20.36
CA PRO A 24 5.99 2.45 20.05
C PRO A 24 6.68 1.40 19.18
N ASN A 25 6.30 0.16 19.31
CA ASN A 25 6.54 -0.84 18.28
C ASN A 25 5.66 -0.53 17.07
N ILE A 26 6.13 -0.91 15.89
CA ILE A 26 5.42 -0.65 14.63
C ILE A 26 5.29 -1.97 13.87
N VAL A 27 4.07 -2.31 13.50
CA VAL A 27 3.74 -3.50 12.70
C VAL A 27 3.00 -3.04 11.45
N LEU A 28 3.62 -3.19 10.30
CA LEU A 28 3.01 -2.92 8.99
C LEU A 28 2.64 -4.25 8.34
N ILE A 29 1.34 -4.51 8.22
CA ILE A 29 0.76 -5.72 7.63
C ILE A 29 0.33 -5.39 6.21
N LEU A 30 0.85 -6.15 5.25
CA LEU A 30 0.62 -5.94 3.82
C LEU A 30 -0.04 -7.17 3.20
N SER A 31 -1.28 -7.01 2.76
CA SER A 31 -1.94 -8.00 1.90
C SER A 31 -1.44 -7.87 0.47
N ASP A 32 -1.45 -8.96 -0.29
CA ASP A 32 -0.95 -9.05 -1.66
C ASP A 32 -2.04 -9.55 -2.62
N ASP A 33 -2.50 -8.70 -3.54
CA ASP A 33 -3.55 -9.03 -4.51
C ASP A 33 -4.93 -9.27 -3.84
N GLN A 34 -5.49 -8.27 -3.14
CA GLN A 34 -6.81 -8.36 -2.53
C GLN A 34 -7.68 -7.16 -2.88
N SER A 35 -8.92 -7.40 -3.32
CA SER A 35 -9.88 -6.33 -3.64
C SER A 35 -10.38 -5.66 -2.35
N TYR A 36 -10.71 -4.37 -2.45
CA TYR A 36 -11.32 -3.62 -1.34
C TYR A 36 -12.66 -4.22 -0.86
N THR A 37 -13.31 -5.04 -1.70
CA THR A 37 -14.55 -5.74 -1.36
C THR A 37 -14.35 -7.07 -0.64
N ASP A 38 -13.13 -7.60 -0.57
CA ASP A 38 -12.86 -8.99 -0.18
C ASP A 38 -12.63 -9.17 1.33
N TYR A 39 -13.38 -8.39 2.12
CA TYR A 39 -13.36 -8.41 3.58
C TYR A 39 -14.79 -8.45 4.13
N SER A 40 -15.04 -9.21 5.21
CA SER A 40 -16.37 -9.21 5.84
C SER A 40 -16.76 -7.84 6.41
N PHE A 41 -15.82 -7.07 6.98
CA PHE A 41 -16.09 -5.69 7.44
C PHE A 41 -16.35 -4.69 6.30
N MET A 42 -16.01 -5.02 5.07
CA MET A 42 -16.37 -4.23 3.85
C MET A 42 -17.68 -4.74 3.22
N GLY A 43 -18.32 -5.76 3.79
CA GLY A 43 -19.61 -6.27 3.37
C GLY A 43 -19.54 -7.46 2.40
N HIS A 44 -18.39 -8.15 2.26
CA HIS A 44 -18.33 -9.34 1.41
C HIS A 44 -19.23 -10.47 1.95
N PRO A 45 -20.14 -11.05 1.13
CA PRO A 45 -21.15 -11.97 1.64
C PRO A 45 -20.59 -13.34 2.04
N ALA A 46 -19.47 -13.77 1.48
CA ALA A 46 -18.93 -15.11 1.66
C ALA A 46 -17.57 -15.16 2.35
N ILE A 47 -16.61 -14.31 1.98
CA ILE A 47 -15.27 -14.31 2.58
C ILE A 47 -15.38 -13.97 4.06
N LYS A 48 -14.67 -14.73 4.89
CA LYS A 48 -14.63 -14.55 6.35
C LYS A 48 -13.28 -14.01 6.78
N THR A 49 -13.28 -12.83 7.43
CA THR A 49 -12.08 -12.16 7.93
C THR A 49 -12.25 -11.72 9.39
N PRO A 50 -12.56 -12.65 10.32
CA PRO A 50 -12.93 -12.30 11.70
C PRO A 50 -11.83 -11.57 12.46
N HIS A 51 -10.56 -11.83 12.18
CA HIS A 51 -9.43 -11.17 12.84
C HIS A 51 -9.24 -9.75 12.33
N LEU A 52 -9.35 -9.52 11.02
CA LEU A 52 -9.36 -8.18 10.41
C LEU A 52 -10.63 -7.40 10.78
N ASP A 53 -11.78 -8.06 10.88
CA ASP A 53 -13.04 -7.43 11.36
C ASP A 53 -12.85 -6.88 12.78
N LYS A 54 -12.24 -7.67 13.66
CA LYS A 54 -11.93 -7.24 15.03
C LYS A 54 -10.94 -6.07 15.00
N LEU A 55 -9.84 -6.19 14.26
CA LEU A 55 -8.86 -5.11 14.14
C LEU A 55 -9.52 -3.82 13.63
N ALA A 56 -10.34 -3.90 12.57
CA ALA A 56 -11.05 -2.77 12.00
C ALA A 56 -12.01 -2.10 12.99
N SER A 57 -12.75 -2.91 13.79
CA SER A 57 -13.72 -2.41 14.78
C SER A 57 -13.08 -1.69 15.97
N GLU A 58 -11.79 -1.94 16.23
CA GLU A 58 -11.01 -1.36 17.33
C GLU A 58 -10.02 -0.28 16.85
N SER A 59 -10.21 0.28 15.65
CA SER A 59 -9.21 1.12 14.97
C SER A 59 -9.80 2.33 14.26
N ALA A 60 -8.93 3.20 13.71
CA ALA A 60 -9.32 4.14 12.68
C ALA A 60 -9.31 3.42 11.32
N LEU A 61 -10.49 3.20 10.76
CA LEU A 61 -10.72 2.51 9.50
C LEU A 61 -11.01 3.52 8.38
N PHE A 62 -10.14 3.59 7.37
CA PHE A 62 -10.38 4.34 6.14
C PHE A 62 -10.90 3.42 5.04
N ARG A 63 -12.22 3.42 4.81
CA ARG A 63 -12.84 2.64 3.71
C ARG A 63 -12.55 3.22 2.34
N ARG A 64 -12.13 4.48 2.29
CA ARG A 64 -11.67 5.20 1.09
C ARG A 64 -10.15 5.37 1.14
N GLY A 65 -9.44 4.28 1.43
CA GLY A 65 -8.00 4.17 1.28
C GLY A 65 -7.64 3.86 -0.17
N TYR A 66 -6.48 4.33 -0.62
CA TYR A 66 -6.02 4.15 -2.00
C TYR A 66 -4.52 3.89 -2.06
N VAL A 67 -4.12 3.07 -3.04
CA VAL A 67 -2.73 2.99 -3.48
C VAL A 67 -2.56 3.80 -4.76
N PRO A 68 -1.52 4.64 -4.90
CA PRO A 68 -1.36 5.49 -6.08
C PRO A 68 -1.11 4.69 -7.36
N THR A 69 -0.49 3.50 -7.24
CA THR A 69 -0.18 2.60 -8.37
C THR A 69 -0.59 1.17 -8.05
N ALA A 70 -1.50 0.60 -8.85
CA ALA A 70 -2.08 -0.72 -8.62
C ALA A 70 -1.20 -1.87 -9.16
N LEU A 71 0.04 -1.95 -8.73
CA LEU A 71 1.00 -2.98 -9.11
C LEU A 71 1.99 -3.25 -7.98
N CYS A 72 2.29 -4.51 -7.72
CA CYS A 72 3.05 -5.01 -6.58
C CYS A 72 4.31 -4.21 -6.23
N ARG A 73 5.35 -4.22 -7.09
CA ARG A 73 6.63 -3.58 -6.79
C ARG A 73 6.50 -2.06 -6.60
N PRO A 74 5.83 -1.30 -7.49
CA PRO A 74 5.59 0.12 -7.30
C PRO A 74 4.87 0.45 -6.00
N ALA A 75 3.81 -0.31 -5.65
CA ALA A 75 3.05 -0.11 -4.41
C ALA A 75 3.89 -0.40 -3.16
N LEU A 76 4.65 -1.52 -3.15
CA LEU A 76 5.56 -1.84 -2.04
C LEU A 76 6.67 -0.79 -1.90
N MET A 77 7.19 -0.27 -3.02
CA MET A 77 8.19 0.80 -2.99
C MET A 77 7.60 2.11 -2.47
N THR A 78 6.33 2.43 -2.79
CA THR A 78 5.61 3.56 -2.17
C THR A 78 5.51 3.39 -0.66
N LEU A 79 5.17 2.19 -0.17
CA LEU A 79 5.08 1.87 1.26
C LEU A 79 6.45 1.89 1.96
N ALA A 80 7.53 1.58 1.23
CA ALA A 80 8.89 1.62 1.78
C ALA A 80 9.49 3.03 1.80
N THR A 81 9.06 3.94 0.91
CA THR A 81 9.71 5.24 0.69
C THR A 81 8.82 6.45 0.94
N GLY A 82 7.49 6.29 0.97
CA GLY A 82 6.54 7.40 1.03
C GLY A 82 6.47 8.24 -0.24
N LEU A 83 7.00 7.76 -1.38
CA LEU A 83 7.10 8.48 -2.64
C LEU A 83 6.22 7.87 -3.73
N TYR A 84 5.73 8.70 -4.64
CA TYR A 84 5.10 8.23 -5.88
C TYR A 84 6.10 7.45 -6.75
N SER A 85 5.57 6.57 -7.62
CA SER A 85 6.41 5.74 -8.50
C SER A 85 7.25 6.57 -9.48
N HIS A 86 6.75 7.70 -10.00
CA HIS A 86 7.54 8.61 -10.83
C HIS A 86 8.69 9.30 -10.05
N GLN A 87 8.58 9.46 -8.74
CA GLN A 87 9.61 10.06 -7.88
C GLN A 87 10.69 9.05 -7.48
N ASN A 88 10.29 7.83 -7.13
CA ASN A 88 11.22 6.77 -6.75
C ASN A 88 11.77 5.96 -7.96
N LEU A 89 11.22 6.17 -9.17
CA LEU A 89 11.56 5.53 -10.45
C LEU A 89 11.26 4.02 -10.50
N ILE A 90 10.49 3.50 -9.57
CA ILE A 90 10.00 2.11 -9.60
C ILE A 90 8.57 2.11 -10.15
N THR A 91 8.45 2.15 -11.47
CA THR A 91 7.17 2.28 -12.17
C THR A 91 6.56 0.94 -12.58
N GLY A 92 7.32 -0.15 -12.51
CA GLY A 92 6.87 -1.49 -12.88
C GLY A 92 7.63 -2.58 -12.12
N ASN A 93 7.31 -3.84 -12.42
CA ASN A 93 7.90 -4.97 -11.70
C ASN A 93 9.31 -5.32 -12.16
N ASP A 94 9.57 -5.30 -13.46
CA ASP A 94 10.87 -5.65 -14.03
C ASP A 94 11.23 -4.69 -15.18
N PRO A 95 12.51 -4.53 -15.52
CA PRO A 95 12.91 -3.79 -16.70
C PRO A 95 12.52 -4.56 -17.97
N ALA A 96 11.90 -3.89 -18.93
CA ALA A 96 11.64 -4.42 -20.25
C ALA A 96 12.93 -4.50 -21.09
N ASN A 97 12.97 -5.43 -22.06
CA ASN A 97 14.10 -5.56 -23.00
C ASN A 97 13.98 -4.55 -24.14
N THR A 98 14.23 -3.27 -23.84
CA THR A 98 14.15 -2.15 -24.78
C THR A 98 15.51 -1.61 -25.17
N PRO A 99 15.63 -0.85 -26.30
CA PRO A 99 16.87 -0.16 -26.66
C PRO A 99 17.35 0.79 -25.54
N ALA A 100 16.44 1.53 -24.86
CA ALA A 100 16.78 2.43 -23.77
C ALA A 100 17.47 1.68 -22.62
N ASN A 101 16.86 0.60 -22.13
CA ASN A 101 17.41 -0.20 -21.03
C ASN A 101 18.74 -0.87 -21.42
N LYS A 102 18.92 -1.30 -22.67
CA LYS A 102 20.19 -1.81 -23.18
C LYS A 102 21.29 -0.74 -23.15
N ALA A 103 20.99 0.45 -23.64
CA ALA A 103 21.94 1.57 -23.64
C ALA A 103 22.39 1.93 -22.20
N HIS A 104 21.45 1.93 -21.23
CA HIS A 104 21.79 2.14 -19.81
C HIS A 104 22.71 1.04 -19.27
N THR A 105 22.45 -0.22 -19.62
CA THR A 105 23.26 -1.38 -19.22
C THR A 105 24.68 -1.28 -19.80
N GLU A 106 24.80 -0.99 -21.09
CA GLU A 106 26.09 -0.82 -21.78
C GLU A 106 26.91 0.33 -21.17
N LYS A 107 26.26 1.47 -20.90
CA LYS A 107 26.93 2.65 -20.34
C LYS A 107 27.40 2.43 -18.90
N SER A 108 26.63 1.72 -18.09
CA SER A 108 26.90 1.56 -16.64
C SER A 108 27.71 0.31 -16.30
N GLY A 109 27.75 -0.69 -17.16
CA GLY A 109 28.28 -2.04 -16.87
C GLY A 109 27.43 -2.84 -15.86
N LYS A 110 26.26 -2.33 -15.45
CA LYS A 110 25.33 -2.98 -14.51
C LYS A 110 24.11 -3.50 -15.24
N SER A 111 23.50 -4.60 -14.78
CA SER A 111 22.23 -5.05 -15.32
C SER A 111 21.12 -4.01 -15.06
N ALA A 112 20.16 -3.90 -15.98
CA ALA A 112 19.00 -3.01 -15.80
C ALA A 112 18.24 -3.30 -14.49
N LYS A 113 18.22 -4.56 -14.04
CA LYS A 113 17.60 -4.97 -12.77
C LYS A 113 18.38 -4.43 -11.57
N GLU A 114 19.71 -4.52 -11.57
CA GLU A 114 20.54 -3.93 -10.51
C GLU A 114 20.40 -2.40 -10.44
N MET A 115 20.35 -1.76 -11.60
CA MET A 115 20.14 -0.31 -11.68
C MET A 115 18.76 0.07 -11.13
N LEU A 116 17.72 -0.71 -11.42
CA LEU A 116 16.38 -0.49 -10.90
C LEU A 116 16.33 -0.65 -9.38
N ILE A 117 16.95 -1.71 -8.85
CA ILE A 117 17.08 -1.94 -7.40
C ILE A 117 17.84 -0.80 -6.72
N SER A 118 18.87 -0.25 -7.37
CA SER A 118 19.67 0.84 -6.77
C SER A 118 18.90 2.13 -6.50
N ASN A 119 17.66 2.25 -6.96
CA ASN A 119 16.81 3.38 -6.59
C ASN A 119 16.51 3.42 -5.08
N ILE A 120 16.47 2.26 -4.36
CA ILE A 120 16.28 2.25 -2.90
C ILE A 120 17.48 2.91 -2.19
N ASP A 121 18.69 2.76 -2.75
CA ASP A 121 19.90 3.38 -2.20
C ASP A 121 19.86 4.91 -2.33
N ARG A 122 19.28 5.40 -3.46
CA ARG A 122 19.13 6.83 -3.77
C ARG A 122 18.07 7.50 -2.88
N VAL A 123 16.91 6.89 -2.72
CA VAL A 123 15.78 7.52 -2.00
C VAL A 123 15.72 7.15 -0.52
N GLY A 124 16.34 6.05 -0.11
CA GLY A 124 16.28 5.51 1.24
C GLY A 124 14.98 4.73 1.50
N SER A 125 14.79 4.28 2.74
CA SER A 125 13.64 3.47 3.14
C SER A 125 13.19 3.75 4.56
N LEU A 126 11.93 3.46 4.85
CA LEU A 126 11.34 3.54 6.19
C LEU A 126 12.18 2.75 7.22
N ALA A 127 12.61 1.52 6.88
CA ALA A 127 13.42 0.71 7.78
C ALA A 127 14.76 1.38 8.14
N LYS A 128 15.43 1.98 7.14
CA LYS A 128 16.68 2.72 7.35
C LYS A 128 16.48 3.95 8.25
N TRP A 129 15.42 4.71 8.03
CA TRP A 129 15.15 5.91 8.84
C TRP A 129 14.77 5.56 10.28
N LEU A 130 13.94 4.53 10.46
CA LEU A 130 13.61 4.01 11.78
C LEU A 130 14.85 3.44 12.49
N GLY A 131 15.75 2.76 11.77
CA GLY A 131 17.04 2.30 12.30
C GLY A 131 17.90 3.44 12.84
N ASN A 132 17.97 4.58 12.13
CA ASN A 132 18.62 5.80 12.61
C ASN A 132 17.94 6.35 13.88
N GLY A 133 16.65 6.05 14.07
CA GLY A 133 15.89 6.35 15.27
C GLY A 133 16.03 5.32 16.39
N GLY A 134 16.90 4.31 16.25
CA GLY A 134 17.15 3.29 17.28
C GLY A 134 16.20 2.09 17.25
N TYR A 135 15.43 1.92 16.20
CA TYR A 135 14.59 0.75 15.99
C TYR A 135 15.42 -0.44 15.48
N VAL A 136 15.11 -1.63 15.93
CA VAL A 136 15.43 -2.87 15.21
C VAL A 136 14.30 -3.19 14.25
N SER A 137 14.60 -3.89 13.14
CA SER A 137 13.56 -4.14 12.13
C SER A 137 13.70 -5.50 11.48
N HIS A 138 12.55 -6.10 11.12
CA HIS A 138 12.49 -7.40 10.45
C HIS A 138 11.68 -7.31 9.17
N GLN A 139 12.28 -7.80 8.07
CA GLN A 139 11.58 -7.97 6.80
C GLN A 139 11.13 -9.42 6.65
N SER A 140 9.83 -9.63 6.46
CA SER A 140 9.27 -10.93 6.11
C SER A 140 8.28 -10.80 4.95
N GLY A 141 8.23 -11.82 4.10
CA GLY A 141 7.37 -11.83 2.93
C GLY A 141 7.99 -11.13 1.72
N LYS A 142 7.13 -10.48 0.97
CA LYS A 142 7.46 -9.88 -0.32
C LYS A 142 8.36 -8.67 -0.18
N TRP A 143 9.46 -8.68 -0.95
CA TRP A 143 10.43 -7.59 -1.03
C TRP A 143 11.18 -7.67 -2.37
N TRP A 144 11.32 -6.54 -3.07
CA TRP A 144 11.87 -6.50 -4.43
C TRP A 144 13.25 -5.83 -4.53
N GLU A 145 13.64 -5.05 -3.51
CA GLU A 145 14.76 -4.11 -3.60
C GLU A 145 16.07 -4.71 -3.05
N GLY A 146 16.42 -5.89 -3.58
CA GLY A 146 17.62 -6.64 -3.18
C GLY A 146 17.44 -7.34 -1.84
N SER A 147 18.52 -7.47 -1.07
CA SER A 147 18.46 -8.11 0.24
C SER A 147 17.73 -7.25 1.27
N PHE A 148 17.30 -7.86 2.37
CA PHE A 148 16.72 -7.12 3.48
C PHE A 148 17.71 -6.06 4.04
N GLN A 149 19.02 -6.36 4.08
CA GLN A 149 20.04 -5.39 4.52
C GLN A 149 20.08 -4.16 3.61
N ARG A 150 19.97 -4.36 2.28
CA ARG A 150 19.90 -3.24 1.33
C ARG A 150 18.68 -2.37 1.58
N GLY A 151 17.56 -2.99 1.96
CA GLY A 151 16.36 -2.31 2.42
C GLY A 151 16.51 -1.56 3.74
N GLY A 152 17.61 -1.73 4.46
CA GLY A 152 17.89 -1.10 5.76
C GLY A 152 17.31 -1.85 6.95
N PHE A 153 16.84 -3.08 6.77
CA PHE A 153 16.37 -3.92 7.87
C PHE A 153 17.52 -4.56 8.64
N THR A 154 17.36 -4.69 9.96
CA THR A 154 18.38 -5.31 10.83
C THR A 154 18.36 -6.84 10.74
N GLU A 155 17.20 -7.42 10.54
CA GLU A 155 16.97 -8.84 10.31
C GLU A 155 15.97 -9.04 9.17
N GLY A 156 15.95 -10.21 8.53
CA GLY A 156 14.98 -10.48 7.49
C GLY A 156 15.18 -11.81 6.80
N MET A 157 14.20 -12.16 5.96
CA MET A 157 14.13 -13.46 5.31
C MET A 157 14.59 -13.42 3.84
N THR A 158 14.55 -12.24 3.19
CA THR A 158 14.85 -12.10 1.77
C THR A 158 16.33 -11.84 1.54
N ARG A 159 17.01 -12.72 0.79
CA ARG A 159 18.39 -12.52 0.31
C ARG A 159 18.44 -11.60 -0.89
N GLY A 160 17.39 -11.62 -1.71
CA GLY A 160 17.20 -10.73 -2.84
C GLY A 160 18.04 -11.04 -4.07
N TYR A 161 17.82 -10.27 -5.14
CA TYR A 161 18.65 -10.36 -6.34
C TYR A 161 20.13 -10.02 -6.02
N PRO A 162 21.13 -10.77 -6.57
CA PRO A 162 21.03 -11.76 -7.66
C PRO A 162 20.75 -13.22 -7.21
N GLU A 163 20.45 -13.47 -5.95
CA GLU A 163 20.26 -14.82 -5.42
C GLU A 163 19.11 -15.55 -6.11
N LYS A 164 19.17 -16.90 -6.11
CA LYS A 164 18.12 -17.74 -6.68
C LYS A 164 16.80 -17.49 -5.94
N GLY A 165 15.74 -17.21 -6.69
CA GLY A 165 14.43 -16.84 -6.12
C GLY A 165 14.32 -15.39 -5.66
N GLY A 166 15.43 -14.64 -5.62
CA GLY A 166 15.52 -13.28 -5.10
C GLY A 166 14.85 -12.19 -5.93
N ARG A 167 13.93 -12.56 -6.84
CA ARG A 167 13.20 -11.56 -7.62
C ARG A 167 12.27 -10.70 -6.76
N HIS A 168 11.57 -11.30 -5.79
CA HIS A 168 10.54 -10.60 -5.02
C HIS A 168 10.30 -11.17 -3.61
N GLY A 169 11.28 -11.88 -3.03
CA GLY A 169 11.15 -12.32 -1.63
C GLY A 169 11.81 -13.64 -1.25
N ASP A 170 12.25 -14.47 -2.21
CA ASP A 170 12.85 -15.81 -1.98
C ASP A 170 12.28 -16.55 -0.73
N ASP A 171 13.10 -16.79 0.32
CA ASP A 171 12.65 -17.46 1.54
C ASP A 171 11.59 -16.65 2.32
N GLY A 172 11.54 -15.33 2.14
CA GLY A 172 10.51 -14.48 2.73
C GLY A 172 9.09 -14.87 2.34
N LEU A 173 8.89 -15.40 1.12
CA LEU A 173 7.56 -15.79 0.64
C LEU A 173 6.93 -16.97 1.40
N LYS A 174 7.71 -17.66 2.24
CA LYS A 174 7.24 -18.78 3.07
C LYS A 174 6.46 -18.31 4.30
N ILE A 175 6.70 -17.05 4.75
CA ILE A 175 6.02 -16.53 5.95
C ILE A 175 4.49 -16.60 5.79
N GLY A 176 3.78 -17.00 6.82
CA GLY A 176 2.34 -17.22 6.80
C GLY A 176 1.90 -18.50 6.07
N ARG A 177 2.64 -18.94 5.05
CA ARG A 177 2.35 -20.19 4.33
C ARG A 177 2.98 -21.43 5.01
N GLU A 178 4.16 -21.29 5.59
CA GLU A 178 4.92 -22.35 6.28
C GLU A 178 5.06 -22.07 7.79
N GLY A 179 4.32 -21.07 8.32
CA GLY A 179 4.30 -20.69 9.73
C GLY A 179 4.79 -19.28 9.98
N MET A 180 4.79 -18.89 11.26
CA MET A 180 5.08 -17.53 11.75
C MET A 180 6.36 -17.44 12.58
N THR A 181 7.08 -18.54 12.76
CA THR A 181 8.23 -18.63 13.68
C THR A 181 9.28 -17.52 13.51
N PRO A 182 9.73 -17.14 12.29
CA PRO A 182 10.71 -16.06 12.13
C PRO A 182 10.23 -14.73 12.72
N VAL A 183 8.96 -14.39 12.51
CA VAL A 183 8.33 -13.17 13.02
C VAL A 183 8.19 -13.22 14.54
N PHE A 184 7.75 -14.34 15.10
CA PHE A 184 7.61 -14.51 16.55
C PHE A 184 8.95 -14.43 17.26
N ASN A 185 9.98 -15.10 16.75
CA ASN A 185 11.33 -15.04 17.32
C ASN A 185 11.90 -13.61 17.31
N PHE A 186 11.66 -12.85 16.25
CA PHE A 186 12.08 -11.45 16.16
C PHE A 186 11.39 -10.58 17.21
N ILE A 187 10.06 -10.72 17.36
CA ILE A 187 9.28 -9.99 18.37
C ILE A 187 9.78 -10.34 19.77
N ASP A 188 9.94 -11.63 20.06
CA ASP A 188 10.38 -12.13 21.36
C ASP A 188 11.75 -11.58 21.76
N LYS A 189 12.71 -11.62 20.82
CA LYS A 189 14.03 -11.06 21.00
C LYS A 189 13.98 -9.56 21.24
N SER A 190 13.19 -8.82 20.43
CA SER A 190 13.08 -7.36 20.55
C SER A 190 12.50 -6.96 21.91
N VAL A 191 11.49 -7.70 22.40
CA VAL A 191 10.90 -7.49 23.74
C VAL A 191 11.92 -7.79 24.84
N ALA A 192 12.64 -8.91 24.76
CA ALA A 192 13.66 -9.27 25.72
C ALA A 192 14.81 -8.26 25.78
N ASP A 193 15.21 -7.73 24.62
CA ASP A 193 16.25 -6.70 24.48
C ASP A 193 15.75 -5.28 24.82
N GLN A 194 14.46 -5.11 25.13
CA GLN A 194 13.78 -3.82 25.37
C GLN A 194 14.00 -2.79 24.25
N LYS A 195 14.01 -3.24 23.00
CA LYS A 195 14.18 -2.39 21.81
C LYS A 195 12.86 -2.15 21.11
N PRO A 196 12.54 -0.90 20.72
CA PRO A 196 11.41 -0.64 19.84
C PRO A 196 11.69 -1.30 18.48
N PHE A 197 10.68 -1.90 17.88
CA PHE A 197 10.85 -2.63 16.63
C PHE A 197 9.91 -2.16 15.53
N PHE A 198 10.35 -2.38 14.29
CA PHE A 198 9.55 -2.28 13.07
C PHE A 198 9.46 -3.64 12.40
N LEU A 199 8.25 -4.15 12.24
CA LEU A 199 7.94 -5.37 11.51
C LEU A 199 7.29 -5.04 10.17
N TRP A 200 7.95 -5.42 9.07
CA TRP A 200 7.37 -5.49 7.73
C TRP A 200 6.85 -6.91 7.51
N TYR A 201 5.54 -7.10 7.65
CA TYR A 201 4.86 -8.38 7.46
C TYR A 201 4.08 -8.34 6.15
N ALA A 202 4.68 -8.86 5.08
CA ALA A 202 4.12 -8.88 3.72
C ALA A 202 3.97 -10.32 3.20
N PRO A 203 3.14 -11.17 3.82
CA PRO A 203 2.97 -12.55 3.40
C PRO A 203 2.51 -12.61 1.95
N PHE A 204 2.93 -13.66 1.24
CA PHE A 204 2.54 -13.87 -0.15
C PHE A 204 1.10 -14.43 -0.22
N LEU A 205 0.17 -13.72 0.46
CA LEU A 205 -1.24 -14.05 0.66
C LEU A 205 -2.11 -12.81 0.41
N PRO A 206 -3.25 -12.95 -0.26
CA PRO A 206 -3.78 -14.12 -0.96
C PRO A 206 -3.22 -14.37 -2.37
N HIS A 207 -2.08 -13.81 -2.74
CA HIS A 207 -1.45 -13.90 -4.08
C HIS A 207 -1.34 -15.33 -4.60
N THR A 208 -1.36 -15.50 -5.91
CA THR A 208 -1.10 -16.79 -6.58
C THR A 208 0.29 -17.35 -6.23
N PRO A 209 0.48 -18.69 -6.17
CA PRO A 209 -0.49 -19.76 -6.47
C PRO A 209 -1.57 -19.89 -5.38
N HIS A 210 -2.83 -20.04 -5.79
CA HIS A 210 -3.93 -20.27 -4.86
C HIS A 210 -3.95 -21.76 -4.46
N ASN A 211 -3.26 -22.05 -3.37
CA ASN A 211 -3.09 -23.38 -2.78
C ASN A 211 -3.44 -23.38 -1.29
N PRO A 212 -4.67 -22.95 -0.93
CA PRO A 212 -5.08 -22.85 0.47
C PRO A 212 -5.09 -24.23 1.14
N PRO A 213 -4.97 -24.29 2.48
CA PRO A 213 -5.22 -25.50 3.24
C PRO A 213 -6.60 -26.10 2.92
N GLU A 214 -6.67 -27.42 2.79
CA GLU A 214 -7.88 -28.15 2.41
C GLU A 214 -9.07 -27.83 3.34
N ARG A 215 -8.82 -27.65 4.64
CA ARG A 215 -9.84 -27.27 5.63
C ARG A 215 -10.54 -25.95 5.30
N LEU A 216 -9.81 -24.99 4.71
CA LEU A 216 -10.38 -23.70 4.27
C LEU A 216 -11.07 -23.84 2.92
N LEU A 217 -10.45 -24.56 1.97
CA LEU A 217 -11.04 -24.76 0.65
C LEU A 217 -12.44 -25.39 0.73
N LYS A 218 -12.63 -26.40 1.60
CA LYS A 218 -13.92 -27.06 1.80
C LYS A 218 -15.04 -26.10 2.19
N LYS A 219 -14.75 -25.04 2.96
CA LYS A 219 -15.75 -24.03 3.34
C LYS A 219 -16.33 -23.29 2.14
N TYR A 220 -15.52 -23.08 1.07
CA TYR A 220 -15.86 -22.26 -0.09
C TYR A 220 -16.25 -23.05 -1.33
N THR A 221 -16.17 -24.36 -1.31
CA THR A 221 -16.61 -25.23 -2.43
C THR A 221 -18.04 -25.73 -2.28
N ALA A 222 -18.62 -25.59 -1.10
CA ALA A 222 -19.94 -26.18 -0.76
C ALA A 222 -21.13 -25.54 -1.51
N ASP A 223 -21.01 -24.32 -2.00
CA ASP A 223 -22.08 -23.55 -2.65
C ASP A 223 -22.02 -23.57 -4.19
N GLY A 224 -21.16 -24.42 -4.78
CA GLY A 224 -21.08 -24.60 -6.24
C GLY A 224 -20.37 -23.48 -7.00
N ARG A 225 -19.68 -22.56 -6.32
CA ARG A 225 -18.90 -21.50 -7.00
C ARG A 225 -17.74 -22.10 -7.80
N PRO A 226 -17.22 -21.38 -8.82
CA PRO A 226 -16.04 -21.79 -9.57
C PRO A 226 -14.84 -22.09 -8.65
N LEU A 227 -14.14 -23.19 -8.88
CA LEU A 227 -13.02 -23.64 -8.04
C LEU A 227 -11.93 -22.57 -7.87
N ALA A 228 -11.64 -21.78 -8.92
CA ALA A 228 -10.65 -20.69 -8.84
C ALA A 228 -11.09 -19.60 -7.86
N VAL A 229 -12.38 -19.30 -7.80
CA VAL A 229 -12.96 -18.33 -6.86
C VAL A 229 -12.96 -18.90 -5.43
N ALA A 230 -13.34 -20.19 -5.27
CA ALA A 230 -13.30 -20.86 -3.97
C ALA A 230 -11.88 -20.88 -3.37
N LYS A 231 -10.89 -21.20 -4.20
CA LYS A 231 -9.47 -21.18 -3.79
C LYS A 231 -9.03 -19.79 -3.34
N TYR A 232 -9.34 -18.75 -4.10
CA TYR A 232 -8.98 -17.38 -3.76
C TYR A 232 -9.65 -16.92 -2.46
N TYR A 233 -10.94 -17.20 -2.25
CA TYR A 233 -11.63 -16.88 -1.01
C TYR A 233 -11.01 -17.56 0.20
N ALA A 234 -10.62 -18.83 0.05
CA ALA A 234 -9.89 -19.56 1.06
C ALA A 234 -8.50 -18.98 1.34
N MET A 235 -7.83 -18.40 0.34
CA MET A 235 -6.56 -17.68 0.55
C MET A 235 -6.75 -16.39 1.33
N CYS A 236 -7.86 -15.65 1.12
CA CYS A 236 -8.18 -14.45 1.90
C CYS A 236 -8.42 -14.80 3.38
N GLU A 237 -9.17 -15.88 3.66
CA GLU A 237 -9.36 -16.35 5.03
C GLU A 237 -8.04 -16.86 5.65
N TRP A 238 -7.18 -17.49 4.86
CA TRP A 238 -5.86 -17.92 5.35
C TRP A 238 -4.97 -16.75 5.75
N LEU A 239 -4.97 -15.66 4.97
CA LEU A 239 -4.30 -14.42 5.37
C LEU A 239 -4.84 -13.93 6.71
N ASP A 240 -6.16 -13.87 6.86
CA ASP A 240 -6.81 -13.42 8.09
C ASP A 240 -6.40 -14.27 9.32
N GLU A 241 -6.29 -15.59 9.16
CA GLU A 241 -5.80 -16.48 10.22
C GLU A 241 -4.37 -16.11 10.65
N THR A 242 -3.45 -15.85 9.68
CA THR A 242 -2.05 -15.47 10.01
C THR A 242 -1.98 -14.13 10.74
N ILE A 243 -2.86 -13.20 10.39
CA ILE A 243 -3.00 -11.92 11.11
C ILE A 243 -3.52 -12.17 12.53
N GLY A 244 -4.47 -13.07 12.68
CA GLY A 244 -4.96 -13.51 14.00
C GLY A 244 -3.84 -14.08 14.88
N GLU A 245 -2.99 -14.94 14.33
CA GLU A 245 -1.82 -15.48 15.04
C GLU A 245 -0.84 -14.37 15.46
N LEU A 246 -0.55 -13.42 14.55
CA LEU A 246 0.33 -12.28 14.84
C LEU A 246 -0.25 -11.40 15.95
N MET A 247 -1.53 -11.03 15.85
CA MET A 247 -2.19 -10.20 16.86
C MET A 247 -2.29 -10.89 18.21
N LYS A 248 -2.54 -12.22 18.22
CA LYS A 248 -2.52 -13.01 19.44
C LYS A 248 -1.13 -12.98 20.08
N HIS A 249 -0.06 -13.18 19.32
CA HIS A 249 1.30 -13.16 19.85
C HIS A 249 1.67 -11.80 20.48
N ILE A 250 1.31 -10.68 19.81
CA ILE A 250 1.49 -9.32 20.34
C ILE A 250 0.75 -9.13 21.68
N ASN A 251 -0.49 -9.65 21.78
CA ASN A 251 -1.28 -9.59 23.01
C ASN A 251 -0.66 -10.46 24.13
N ASP A 252 -0.26 -11.70 23.82
CA ASP A 252 0.34 -12.63 24.77
C ASP A 252 1.67 -12.09 25.35
N LYS A 253 2.42 -11.29 24.58
CA LYS A 253 3.62 -10.59 25.05
C LYS A 253 3.33 -9.32 25.86
N GLY A 254 2.07 -8.92 25.99
CA GLY A 254 1.67 -7.72 26.76
C GLY A 254 2.12 -6.39 26.13
N ILE A 255 2.41 -6.37 24.83
CA ILE A 255 2.93 -5.17 24.13
C ILE A 255 1.91 -4.46 23.25
N ARG A 256 0.65 -4.90 23.23
CA ARG A 256 -0.40 -4.36 22.34
C ARG A 256 -0.62 -2.87 22.52
N GLU A 257 -0.65 -2.40 23.77
CA GLU A 257 -0.89 -0.99 24.11
C GLU A 257 0.26 -0.06 23.65
N ASN A 258 1.46 -0.59 23.47
CA ASN A 258 2.63 0.14 22.94
C ASN A 258 2.96 -0.26 21.50
N THR A 259 1.98 -0.70 20.71
CA THR A 259 2.20 -1.15 19.33
C THR A 259 1.21 -0.47 18.37
N LEU A 260 1.74 0.31 17.42
CA LEU A 260 1.01 0.80 16.26
C LEU A 260 0.95 -0.30 15.20
N VAL A 261 -0.22 -0.81 14.91
CA VAL A 261 -0.50 -1.77 13.84
C VAL A 261 -1.15 -1.05 12.68
N ILE A 262 -0.61 -1.23 11.48
CA ILE A 262 -1.16 -0.67 10.24
C ILE A 262 -1.43 -1.82 9.28
N TYR A 263 -2.62 -1.82 8.67
CA TYR A 263 -2.99 -2.77 7.63
C TYR A 263 -3.29 -2.03 6.33
N VAL A 264 -2.75 -2.54 5.21
CA VAL A 264 -3.02 -2.07 3.85
C VAL A 264 -2.77 -3.18 2.84
N THR A 265 -3.39 -3.10 1.66
CA THR A 265 -3.13 -4.00 0.52
C THR A 265 -2.22 -3.30 -0.49
N ASP A 266 -1.34 -4.05 -1.17
CA ASP A 266 -0.45 -3.51 -2.21
C ASP A 266 -1.20 -3.08 -3.47
N ASN A 267 -2.17 -3.87 -3.91
CA ASN A 267 -3.09 -3.56 -5.00
C ASN A 267 -4.34 -4.44 -4.97
N GLY A 268 -5.42 -3.95 -5.59
CA GLY A 268 -6.65 -4.72 -5.73
C GLY A 268 -6.52 -5.90 -6.70
N TRP A 269 -7.39 -6.89 -6.49
CA TRP A 269 -7.51 -8.11 -7.30
C TRP A 269 -8.96 -8.55 -7.32
N ILE A 270 -9.60 -8.58 -8.48
CA ILE A 270 -10.93 -9.16 -8.64
C ILE A 270 -10.77 -10.54 -9.28
N GLN A 271 -11.02 -11.59 -8.52
CA GLN A 271 -10.82 -12.96 -8.98
C GLN A 271 -11.73 -13.29 -10.16
N ALA A 272 -11.16 -13.82 -11.24
CA ALA A 272 -11.91 -14.32 -12.38
C ALA A 272 -12.30 -15.80 -12.19
N ASP A 273 -13.44 -16.21 -12.75
CA ASP A 273 -14.03 -17.54 -12.57
C ASP A 273 -13.13 -18.69 -13.05
N LYS A 274 -12.34 -18.43 -14.10
CA LYS A 274 -11.41 -19.42 -14.70
C LYS A 274 -9.96 -19.27 -14.21
N GLY A 275 -9.72 -18.43 -13.19
CA GLY A 275 -8.38 -18.08 -12.72
C GLY A 275 -7.87 -16.76 -13.29
N GLY A 276 -6.82 -16.20 -12.67
CA GLY A 276 -6.37 -14.84 -12.94
C GLY A 276 -7.32 -13.78 -12.39
N TYR A 277 -7.19 -12.54 -12.85
CA TYR A 277 -8.00 -11.41 -12.40
C TYR A 277 -8.80 -10.77 -13.54
N LYS A 278 -9.93 -10.15 -13.18
CA LYS A 278 -10.76 -9.38 -14.10
C LYS A 278 -10.07 -8.08 -14.51
N ILE A 279 -10.41 -7.58 -15.70
CA ILE A 279 -10.08 -6.21 -16.11
C ILE A 279 -10.67 -5.20 -15.13
N ARG A 280 -10.10 -3.98 -15.05
CA ARG A 280 -10.43 -2.95 -14.06
C ARG A 280 -10.11 -3.36 -12.61
N SER A 281 -9.13 -4.23 -12.45
CA SER A 281 -8.61 -4.76 -11.21
C SER A 281 -7.11 -4.46 -11.10
N LYS A 282 -6.27 -5.42 -10.70
CA LYS A 282 -4.80 -5.29 -10.71
C LYS A 282 -4.29 -4.66 -12.02
N ARG A 283 -3.27 -3.79 -11.94
CA ARG A 283 -2.66 -3.06 -13.06
C ARG A 283 -3.57 -2.03 -13.72
N SER A 284 -4.62 -1.59 -13.04
CA SER A 284 -5.55 -0.61 -13.59
C SER A 284 -5.78 0.55 -12.60
N PRO A 285 -6.13 1.75 -13.10
CA PRO A 285 -6.40 2.92 -12.28
C PRO A 285 -7.79 2.92 -11.61
N TYR A 286 -8.61 1.88 -11.88
CA TYR A 286 -9.98 1.79 -11.36
C TYR A 286 -10.03 1.42 -9.88
N GLU A 287 -11.22 1.62 -9.27
CA GLU A 287 -11.47 1.26 -7.87
C GLU A 287 -11.07 -0.19 -7.55
N GLY A 288 -11.35 -1.12 -8.45
CA GLY A 288 -10.96 -2.52 -8.30
C GLY A 288 -9.45 -2.78 -8.26
N GLY A 289 -8.63 -1.81 -8.68
CA GLY A 289 -7.17 -1.89 -8.64
C GLY A 289 -6.56 -1.01 -7.54
N THR A 290 -7.09 0.20 -7.34
CA THR A 290 -6.44 1.23 -6.52
C THR A 290 -7.05 1.41 -5.14
N ARG A 291 -8.36 1.11 -4.95
CA ARG A 291 -9.03 1.26 -3.67
C ARG A 291 -8.71 0.09 -2.73
N ASN A 292 -8.39 0.41 -1.49
CA ASN A 292 -8.08 -0.53 -0.42
C ASN A 292 -8.49 0.03 0.94
N PRO A 293 -8.97 -0.79 1.90
CA PRO A 293 -9.08 -0.32 3.26
C PRO A 293 -7.69 -0.07 3.85
N ILE A 294 -7.55 1.03 4.59
CA ILE A 294 -6.34 1.31 5.39
C ILE A 294 -6.77 1.41 6.86
N ILE A 295 -6.08 0.68 7.72
CA ILE A 295 -6.39 0.61 9.15
C ILE A 295 -5.19 1.11 9.95
N PHE A 296 -5.43 2.01 10.91
CA PHE A 296 -4.45 2.42 11.92
C PHE A 296 -4.97 2.04 13.30
N SER A 297 -4.27 1.17 13.99
CA SER A 297 -4.67 0.60 15.27
C SER A 297 -3.60 0.79 16.33
N TRP A 298 -3.90 1.60 17.35
CA TRP A 298 -3.03 1.79 18.51
C TRP A 298 -3.91 2.11 19.72
N PRO A 299 -4.21 1.12 20.58
CA PRO A 299 -5.07 1.30 21.73
C PRO A 299 -4.64 2.48 22.60
N GLY A 300 -5.61 3.23 23.11
CA GLY A 300 -5.34 4.40 23.95
C GLY A 300 -4.75 5.62 23.23
N THR A 301 -4.22 5.46 22.01
CA THR A 301 -3.56 6.54 21.24
C THR A 301 -4.35 6.94 20.00
N VAL A 302 -4.75 6.00 19.17
CA VAL A 302 -5.57 6.23 17.98
C VAL A 302 -7.05 6.12 18.35
N LYS A 303 -7.83 7.13 17.98
CA LYS A 303 -9.29 7.12 18.18
C LYS A 303 -9.97 6.13 17.25
N VAL A 304 -10.78 5.25 17.82
CA VAL A 304 -11.59 4.30 17.04
C VAL A 304 -12.66 5.07 16.26
N ALA A 305 -12.65 4.93 14.95
CA ALA A 305 -13.62 5.59 14.07
C ALA A 305 -13.68 4.94 12.69
N ASP A 306 -14.85 4.89 12.09
CA ASP A 306 -15.00 4.69 10.63
C ASP A 306 -14.81 6.03 9.95
N ARG A 307 -13.70 6.18 9.20
CA ARG A 307 -13.19 7.43 8.64
C ARG A 307 -13.66 7.60 7.20
N PRO A 308 -14.53 8.59 6.90
CA PRO A 308 -15.06 8.80 5.54
C PRO A 308 -14.07 9.50 4.60
N GLU A 309 -12.99 10.06 5.15
CA GLU A 309 -12.02 10.85 4.40
C GLU A 309 -11.18 9.99 3.45
N LEU A 310 -10.62 10.63 2.44
CA LEU A 310 -9.64 10.02 1.55
C LEU A 310 -8.33 9.77 2.31
N CYS A 311 -7.81 8.56 2.21
CA CYS A 311 -6.49 8.17 2.71
C CYS A 311 -5.68 7.53 1.59
N THR A 312 -4.38 7.67 1.59
CA THR A 312 -3.51 7.02 0.60
C THR A 312 -2.34 6.30 1.28
N SER A 313 -1.83 5.26 0.66
CA SER A 313 -0.66 4.54 1.19
C SER A 313 0.59 5.42 1.31
N LEU A 314 0.63 6.58 0.64
CA LEU A 314 1.67 7.61 0.83
C LEU A 314 1.68 8.21 2.23
N ASP A 315 0.53 8.20 2.93
CA ASP A 315 0.39 8.76 4.28
C ASP A 315 1.04 7.87 5.34
N ILE A 316 1.29 6.60 5.02
CA ILE A 316 1.76 5.61 5.99
C ILE A 316 3.16 5.95 6.48
N VAL A 317 4.10 6.27 5.58
CA VAL A 317 5.49 6.56 5.95
C VAL A 317 5.60 7.79 6.86
N PRO A 318 5.08 8.99 6.51
CA PRO A 318 5.15 10.15 7.39
C PRO A 318 4.43 9.92 8.72
N THR A 319 3.31 9.20 8.73
CA THR A 319 2.57 8.86 9.96
C THR A 319 3.38 7.94 10.88
N ILE A 320 4.05 6.91 10.33
CA ILE A 320 4.94 6.03 11.11
C ILE A 320 6.10 6.80 11.69
N LEU A 321 6.77 7.63 10.88
CA LEU A 321 7.91 8.42 11.35
C LEU A 321 7.52 9.40 12.47
N ALA A 322 6.36 10.05 12.34
CA ALA A 322 5.81 10.90 13.39
C ALA A 322 5.48 10.13 14.67
N ALA A 323 4.85 8.93 14.55
CA ALA A 323 4.58 8.06 15.69
C ALA A 323 5.86 7.63 16.41
N ALA A 324 6.94 7.37 15.65
CA ALA A 324 8.24 6.97 16.14
C ALA A 324 9.08 8.14 16.71
N GLY A 325 8.66 9.41 16.49
CA GLY A 325 9.47 10.57 16.79
C GLY A 325 10.75 10.66 15.96
N VAL A 326 10.72 10.16 14.72
CA VAL A 326 11.85 10.12 13.80
C VAL A 326 11.61 11.13 12.66
N LYS A 327 12.58 12.02 12.44
CA LYS A 327 12.50 12.97 11.33
C LYS A 327 12.80 12.28 10.01
N GLY A 328 11.95 12.48 9.01
CA GLY A 328 12.19 12.04 7.65
C GLY A 328 13.31 12.81 6.94
N PRO A 329 13.90 12.28 5.87
CA PRO A 329 15.01 12.92 5.15
C PRO A 329 14.54 14.06 4.22
N HIS A 330 13.26 14.09 3.87
CA HIS A 330 12.65 15.06 2.94
C HIS A 330 11.17 15.24 3.27
N ASP A 331 10.53 16.20 2.63
CA ASP A 331 9.08 16.35 2.68
C ASP A 331 8.40 15.25 1.87
N PHE A 332 7.44 14.58 2.49
CA PHE A 332 6.67 13.51 1.85
C PHE A 332 5.44 14.08 1.15
N PRO A 333 5.03 13.50 -0.01
CA PRO A 333 3.77 13.87 -0.66
C PRO A 333 2.52 13.43 0.15
N GLY A 334 2.66 12.43 1.02
CA GLY A 334 1.63 12.00 1.96
C GLY A 334 1.58 12.87 3.22
N LEU A 335 0.45 12.79 3.92
CA LEU A 335 0.23 13.53 5.18
C LEU A 335 0.69 12.70 6.39
N ASP A 336 1.22 13.37 7.40
CA ASP A 336 1.25 12.81 8.75
C ASP A 336 -0.16 12.83 9.34
N LEU A 337 -0.75 11.66 9.52
CA LEU A 337 -2.09 11.50 10.06
C LEU A 337 -2.11 11.41 11.60
N MET A 338 -0.97 11.24 12.28
CA MET A 338 -0.94 11.01 13.73
C MET A 338 -1.67 12.07 14.56
N PRO A 339 -1.56 13.39 14.29
CA PRO A 339 -2.31 14.39 15.04
C PRO A 339 -3.83 14.17 14.95
N LYS A 340 -4.35 13.88 13.75
CA LYS A 340 -5.78 13.66 13.50
C LYS A 340 -6.28 12.29 13.97
N LEU A 341 -5.43 11.27 13.93
CA LEU A 341 -5.72 9.95 14.49
C LEU A 341 -5.81 10.00 16.03
N LYS A 342 -4.99 10.81 16.68
CA LYS A 342 -5.03 11.01 18.16
C LYS A 342 -6.21 11.87 18.60
N SER A 343 -6.47 12.98 17.93
CA SER A 343 -7.57 13.88 18.31
C SER A 343 -8.94 13.35 17.89
N GLY A 344 -9.01 12.56 16.81
CA GLY A 344 -10.28 12.15 16.18
C GLY A 344 -10.89 13.21 15.26
N GLU A 345 -10.20 14.35 15.07
CA GLU A 345 -10.65 15.40 14.17
C GLU A 345 -10.60 15.00 12.69
N THR A 346 -11.42 15.66 11.87
CA THR A 346 -11.47 15.46 10.42
C THR A 346 -10.14 15.79 9.74
N ILE A 347 -9.79 15.01 8.75
CA ILE A 347 -8.65 15.26 7.85
C ILE A 347 -9.15 16.14 6.70
N GLU A 348 -8.70 17.37 6.63
CA GLU A 348 -9.08 18.33 5.60
C GLU A 348 -8.35 18.06 4.28
N ARG A 349 -8.66 16.92 3.67
CA ARG A 349 -8.15 16.55 2.34
C ARG A 349 -9.29 16.02 1.50
N ASP A 350 -9.55 16.69 0.39
CA ASP A 350 -10.56 16.30 -0.59
C ASP A 350 -9.98 15.75 -1.89
N THR A 351 -8.65 15.74 -2.04
CA THR A 351 -7.98 15.41 -3.30
C THR A 351 -6.81 14.45 -3.08
N ILE A 352 -6.75 13.38 -3.89
CA ILE A 352 -5.63 12.45 -3.99
C ILE A 352 -5.33 12.15 -5.45
N TYR A 353 -4.09 11.73 -5.72
CA TYR A 353 -3.58 11.48 -7.06
C TYR A 353 -2.99 10.08 -7.18
N GLY A 354 -2.89 9.60 -8.42
CA GLY A 354 -2.16 8.40 -8.73
C GLY A 354 -1.86 8.22 -10.21
N GLU A 355 -1.17 7.16 -10.50
CA GLU A 355 -0.59 6.87 -11.79
C GLU A 355 -0.60 5.36 -12.05
N SER A 356 -0.64 4.97 -13.30
CA SER A 356 -0.53 3.57 -13.69
C SER A 356 0.44 3.46 -14.86
N PHE A 357 1.25 2.43 -14.81
CA PHE A 357 2.32 2.21 -15.78
C PHE A 357 2.19 0.82 -16.41
N ALA A 358 2.94 0.59 -17.49
CA ALA A 358 3.15 -0.75 -18.02
C ALA A 358 3.74 -1.68 -16.96
N HIS A 359 3.44 -2.98 -17.07
CA HIS A 359 3.96 -3.98 -16.11
C HIS A 359 5.48 -4.00 -16.06
N ASP A 360 6.13 -3.94 -17.23
CA ASP A 360 7.57 -3.89 -17.37
C ASP A 360 8.02 -2.51 -17.82
N ILE A 361 9.10 -2.03 -17.26
CA ILE A 361 9.57 -0.64 -17.38
C ILE A 361 10.30 -0.44 -18.70
N ALA A 362 9.75 0.38 -19.57
CA ALA A 362 10.30 0.65 -20.89
C ALA A 362 11.65 1.41 -20.84
N ASP A 363 11.79 2.31 -19.86
CA ASP A 363 13.04 3.03 -19.58
C ASP A 363 13.15 3.24 -18.06
N ILE A 364 14.16 2.61 -17.43
CA ILE A 364 14.38 2.64 -15.98
C ILE A 364 14.80 4.01 -15.43
N GLN A 365 15.15 4.96 -16.29
CA GLN A 365 15.51 6.34 -15.90
C GLN A 365 14.43 7.36 -16.29
N ASN A 366 13.45 6.97 -17.10
CA ASN A 366 12.38 7.84 -17.55
C ASN A 366 11.00 7.24 -17.22
N PRO A 367 10.36 7.65 -16.12
CA PRO A 367 9.06 7.11 -15.74
C PRO A 367 7.96 7.36 -16.78
N ASN A 368 8.06 8.44 -17.58
CA ASN A 368 7.08 8.77 -18.60
C ASN A 368 7.01 7.71 -19.72
N ALA A 369 8.11 6.99 -20.00
CA ALA A 369 8.15 5.99 -21.06
C ALA A 369 7.16 4.84 -20.85
N SER A 370 6.81 4.52 -19.62
CA SER A 370 5.88 3.43 -19.25
C SER A 370 4.51 3.92 -18.80
N LEU A 371 4.27 5.24 -18.75
CA LEU A 371 3.04 5.81 -18.22
C LEU A 371 1.82 5.46 -19.12
N LEU A 372 0.77 4.90 -18.51
CA LEU A 372 -0.50 4.58 -19.15
C LEU A 372 -1.63 5.50 -18.71
N TYR A 373 -1.67 5.84 -17.41
CA TYR A 373 -2.71 6.68 -16.82
C TYR A 373 -2.17 7.61 -15.77
N ARG A 374 -2.77 8.78 -15.66
CA ARG A 374 -2.83 9.56 -14.42
C ARG A 374 -4.29 9.66 -13.97
N TRP A 375 -4.49 9.66 -12.67
CA TRP A 375 -5.81 9.82 -12.11
C TRP A 375 -5.82 10.78 -10.92
N VAL A 376 -6.96 11.42 -10.70
CA VAL A 376 -7.23 12.26 -9.54
C VAL A 376 -8.62 11.93 -9.00
N ILE A 377 -8.74 11.85 -7.69
CA ILE A 377 -10.03 11.86 -7.00
C ILE A 377 -10.14 13.19 -6.27
N LYS A 378 -11.21 13.93 -6.51
CA LYS A 378 -11.59 15.12 -5.75
C LYS A 378 -13.02 14.95 -5.23
N GLY A 379 -13.17 14.92 -3.91
CA GLY A 379 -14.45 14.56 -3.29
C GLY A 379 -14.91 13.17 -3.72
N ASN A 380 -15.99 13.08 -4.50
CA ASN A 380 -16.49 11.83 -5.06
C ASN A 380 -16.19 11.64 -6.56
N HIS A 381 -15.63 12.63 -7.21
CA HIS A 381 -15.36 12.55 -8.65
C HIS A 381 -13.94 12.06 -8.92
N LYS A 382 -13.83 11.11 -9.84
CA LYS A 382 -12.55 10.54 -10.29
C LYS A 382 -12.37 10.79 -11.78
N LEU A 383 -11.27 11.44 -12.14
CA LEU A 383 -10.83 11.61 -13.52
C LEU A 383 -9.68 10.66 -13.83
N LEU A 384 -9.78 9.95 -14.95
CA LEU A 384 -8.69 9.18 -15.55
C LEU A 384 -8.28 9.83 -16.86
N LEU A 385 -6.99 10.13 -17.01
CA LEU A 385 -6.39 10.52 -18.30
C LEU A 385 -5.52 9.37 -18.80
N THR A 386 -5.81 8.91 -20.02
CA THR A 386 -5.07 7.85 -20.71
C THR A 386 -3.92 8.43 -21.52
N TYR A 387 -2.80 7.74 -21.58
CA TYR A 387 -1.63 8.11 -22.38
C TYR A 387 -1.32 7.02 -23.40
N ASP A 388 -0.62 7.43 -24.46
CA ASP A 388 -0.13 6.57 -25.52
C ASP A 388 1.02 5.66 -25.00
N GLY A 389 0.69 4.63 -24.24
CA GLY A 389 1.65 3.65 -23.75
C GLY A 389 2.17 2.71 -24.84
N GLU A 390 3.11 1.83 -24.48
CA GLU A 390 3.61 0.78 -25.35
C GLU A 390 2.47 -0.06 -25.95
N PRO A 391 2.51 -0.39 -27.24
CA PRO A 391 1.54 -1.28 -27.87
C PRO A 391 1.42 -2.60 -27.11
N GLY A 392 0.20 -2.96 -26.69
CA GLY A 392 -0.07 -4.15 -25.88
C GLY A 392 0.05 -3.95 -24.37
N ALA A 393 0.61 -2.87 -23.86
CA ALA A 393 0.63 -2.55 -22.42
C ALA A 393 -0.77 -2.35 -21.87
N MET A 394 -1.71 -1.93 -22.70
CA MET A 394 -3.14 -1.72 -22.38
C MET A 394 -3.99 -3.01 -22.35
N LYS A 395 -3.41 -4.17 -22.64
CA LYS A 395 -4.13 -5.45 -22.74
C LYS A 395 -5.02 -5.79 -21.54
N TYR A 396 -4.62 -5.35 -20.34
CA TYR A 396 -5.34 -5.64 -19.09
C TYR A 396 -6.20 -4.47 -18.59
N THR A 397 -6.20 -3.34 -19.28
CA THR A 397 -6.88 -2.12 -18.83
C THR A 397 -8.19 -1.83 -19.56
N ALA A 398 -8.45 -2.50 -20.69
CA ALA A 398 -9.71 -2.43 -21.48
C ALA A 398 -10.12 -0.97 -21.82
N GLN A 399 -9.24 -0.18 -22.43
CA GLN A 399 -9.42 1.26 -22.48
C GLN A 399 -9.62 1.85 -23.88
N SER A 400 -10.55 2.80 -23.95
CA SER A 400 -10.51 3.87 -24.94
C SER A 400 -9.37 4.83 -24.57
N GLY A 401 -8.71 5.43 -25.53
CA GLY A 401 -7.70 6.49 -25.29
C GLY A 401 -8.28 7.79 -24.73
N ASP A 402 -9.58 7.84 -24.41
CA ASP A 402 -10.30 9.04 -24.01
C ASP A 402 -10.26 9.29 -22.50
N ALA A 403 -10.48 10.55 -22.09
CA ALA A 403 -10.69 10.92 -20.71
C ALA A 403 -11.95 10.25 -20.14
N GLN A 404 -11.89 9.82 -18.89
CA GLN A 404 -12.99 9.15 -18.19
C GLN A 404 -13.25 9.85 -16.86
N LEU A 405 -14.51 10.22 -16.62
CA LEU A 405 -14.96 10.85 -15.39
C LEU A 405 -16.04 9.99 -14.73
N TYR A 406 -15.89 9.74 -13.43
CA TYR A 406 -16.82 8.92 -12.66
C TYR A 406 -17.25 9.61 -11.37
N ASP A 407 -18.50 9.39 -10.94
CA ASP A 407 -18.96 9.68 -9.57
C ASP A 407 -18.89 8.39 -8.74
N LEU A 408 -17.88 8.26 -7.91
CA LEU A 408 -17.62 7.07 -7.11
C LEU A 408 -18.66 6.80 -6.02
N LYS A 409 -19.50 7.79 -5.67
CA LYS A 409 -20.59 7.61 -4.72
C LYS A 409 -21.81 7.00 -5.40
N ALA A 410 -22.15 7.48 -6.60
CA ALA A 410 -23.29 6.98 -7.38
C ALA A 410 -22.94 5.71 -8.18
N ASP A 411 -21.69 5.61 -8.63
CA ASP A 411 -21.20 4.52 -9.48
C ASP A 411 -19.81 4.02 -8.98
N PRO A 412 -19.75 3.29 -7.85
CA PRO A 412 -18.49 2.76 -7.32
C PRO A 412 -17.84 1.68 -8.21
N GLN A 413 -18.55 1.23 -9.26
CA GLN A 413 -18.03 0.26 -10.24
C GLN A 413 -17.46 0.95 -11.48
N GLU A 414 -17.54 2.28 -11.58
CA GLU A 414 -17.01 3.09 -12.70
C GLU A 414 -17.55 2.63 -14.08
N ASN A 415 -18.84 2.30 -14.15
CA ASN A 415 -19.49 1.81 -15.38
C ASN A 415 -19.97 2.94 -16.30
N ASN A 416 -20.28 4.11 -15.74
CA ASN A 416 -20.85 5.24 -16.46
C ASN A 416 -19.84 6.40 -16.59
N ASN A 417 -19.25 6.54 -17.78
CA ASN A 417 -18.31 7.64 -18.06
C ASN A 417 -19.07 8.95 -18.30
N LEU A 418 -18.94 9.89 -17.38
CA LEU A 418 -19.58 11.20 -17.38
C LEU A 418 -18.79 12.30 -18.12
N ALA A 419 -17.63 11.99 -18.71
CA ALA A 419 -16.71 13.00 -19.25
C ALA A 419 -17.34 13.87 -20.33
N SER A 420 -18.15 13.29 -21.25
CA SER A 420 -18.85 14.03 -22.33
C SER A 420 -19.99 14.89 -21.82
N GLU A 421 -20.53 14.60 -20.64
CA GLU A 421 -21.65 15.32 -20.02
C GLU A 421 -21.16 16.43 -19.08
N ASN A 422 -19.90 16.34 -18.60
CA ASN A 422 -19.32 17.26 -17.63
C ASN A 422 -17.92 17.77 -18.06
N PRO A 423 -17.79 18.45 -19.23
CA PRO A 423 -16.49 18.87 -19.76
C PRO A 423 -15.78 19.88 -18.84
N GLU A 424 -16.52 20.72 -18.11
CA GLU A 424 -15.95 21.68 -17.17
C GLU A 424 -15.26 20.97 -15.99
N MET A 425 -15.89 19.92 -15.43
CA MET A 425 -15.29 19.11 -14.38
C MET A 425 -14.02 18.41 -14.88
N VAL A 426 -14.05 17.85 -16.09
CA VAL A 426 -12.85 17.25 -16.71
C VAL A 426 -11.73 18.29 -16.83
N GLN A 427 -12.03 19.52 -17.26
CA GLN A 427 -11.04 20.59 -17.37
C GLN A 427 -10.45 20.96 -15.98
N GLN A 428 -11.30 21.11 -14.95
CA GLN A 428 -10.85 21.42 -13.59
C GLN A 428 -9.93 20.34 -13.02
N LEU A 429 -10.33 19.07 -13.14
CA LEU A 429 -9.54 17.95 -12.64
C LEU A 429 -8.26 17.73 -13.46
N THR A 430 -8.28 17.99 -14.77
CA THR A 430 -7.07 17.98 -15.61
C THR A 430 -6.07 19.03 -15.14
N LYS A 431 -6.55 20.24 -14.77
CA LYS A 431 -5.68 21.29 -14.22
C LYS A 431 -4.98 20.82 -12.92
N LEU A 432 -5.71 20.14 -12.03
CA LEU A 432 -5.12 19.58 -10.80
C LEU A 432 -4.05 18.51 -11.12
N LEU A 433 -4.31 17.61 -12.07
CA LEU A 433 -3.33 16.61 -12.52
C LEU A 433 -2.06 17.27 -13.08
N ASN A 434 -2.21 18.37 -13.84
CA ASN A 434 -1.07 19.09 -14.42
C ASN A 434 -0.32 19.95 -13.38
N GLN A 435 -0.94 20.33 -12.28
CA GLN A 435 -0.25 20.96 -11.14
C GLN A 435 0.53 19.94 -10.32
N TRP A 436 0.05 18.69 -10.25
CA TRP A 436 0.71 17.64 -9.50
C TRP A 436 1.91 17.02 -10.26
N TYR A 437 1.70 16.57 -11.49
CA TYR A 437 2.74 15.93 -12.30
C TYR A 437 2.43 16.05 -13.79
N VAL A 438 3.34 16.65 -14.56
CA VAL A 438 3.25 16.75 -16.03
C VAL A 438 4.21 15.74 -16.66
N PRO A 439 3.71 14.72 -17.38
CA PRO A 439 4.57 13.78 -18.08
C PRO A 439 5.08 14.41 -19.37
N GLU A 440 6.33 14.86 -19.36
CA GLU A 440 6.99 15.47 -20.53
C GLU A 440 7.00 14.51 -21.72
N GLY A 441 6.75 15.06 -22.92
CA GLY A 441 6.78 14.30 -24.17
C GLY A 441 5.58 13.35 -24.36
N ARG A 442 4.56 13.39 -23.50
CA ARG A 442 3.38 12.51 -23.56
C ARG A 442 2.09 13.32 -23.73
N THR A 443 1.17 12.79 -24.52
CA THR A 443 -0.13 13.42 -24.79
C THR A 443 -1.26 12.58 -24.20
N ALA A 444 -2.14 13.22 -23.43
CA ALA A 444 -3.34 12.59 -22.91
C ALA A 444 -4.41 12.46 -24.01
N GLY A 445 -5.24 11.43 -23.94
CA GLY A 445 -6.43 11.25 -24.76
C GLY A 445 -7.42 12.41 -24.57
N LYS A 446 -8.22 12.66 -25.58
CA LYS A 446 -9.23 13.73 -25.61
C LYS A 446 -10.58 13.24 -25.06
N ILE A 447 -11.48 14.16 -24.74
CA ILE A 447 -12.87 13.83 -24.45
C ILE A 447 -13.52 13.36 -25.76
N SER A 448 -14.04 12.11 -25.80
CA SER A 448 -14.81 11.68 -26.95
C SER A 448 -16.13 12.49 -27.02
N GLN A 449 -16.38 13.11 -28.15
CA GLN A 449 -17.69 13.70 -28.37
C GLN A 449 -18.70 12.55 -28.52
N LYS A 450 -19.78 12.57 -27.74
CA LYS A 450 -20.93 11.68 -27.99
C LYS A 450 -21.28 11.78 -29.46
N GLU A 451 -21.16 10.71 -30.24
CA GLU A 451 -21.77 10.67 -31.57
C GLU A 451 -23.24 10.97 -31.35
N SER A 452 -23.65 12.15 -31.80
CA SER A 452 -25.07 12.54 -31.85
C SER A 452 -25.79 11.41 -32.55
N SER A 453 -26.68 10.77 -31.84
CA SER A 453 -27.28 9.49 -32.18
C SER A 453 -27.79 9.53 -33.63
N LYS A 454 -27.36 8.60 -34.48
CA LYS A 454 -27.91 8.28 -35.81
C LYS A 454 -29.45 8.04 -35.81
N LYS A 455 -30.12 8.19 -34.65
CA LYS A 455 -31.59 8.09 -34.52
C LYS A 455 -32.37 9.31 -35.03
N GLU A 456 -31.77 10.48 -35.10
CA GLU A 456 -32.48 11.66 -35.65
C GLU A 456 -32.48 11.74 -37.18
N ARG A 457 -31.56 11.04 -37.86
CA ARG A 457 -31.50 11.02 -39.33
C ARG A 457 -32.49 10.05 -40.02
N LYS A 458 -33.21 9.20 -39.28
CA LYS A 458 -34.22 8.26 -39.83
C LYS A 458 -35.65 8.73 -39.65
N LYS A 459 -35.92 9.91 -39.09
CA LYS A 459 -37.28 10.50 -39.03
C LYS A 459 -37.57 11.54 -40.09
N ASN A 460 -36.60 11.89 -40.93
CA ASN A 460 -36.76 12.86 -42.01
C ASN A 460 -36.38 12.27 -43.40
N LYS A 461 -36.68 10.98 -43.63
CA LYS A 461 -36.76 10.40 -44.97
C LYS A 461 -38.07 9.68 -45.18
#